data_94e6dcca6dcb1bb11522025ce00f2fdb
#
_entry.id   94e6dcca6dcb1bb11522025ce00f2fdb
#
_cell.length_a   1.000
_cell.length_b   1.000
_cell.length_c   1.000
_cell.angle_alpha   90.00
_cell.angle_beta   90.00
_cell.angle_gamma   90.00
#
_symmetry.space_group_name_H-M   'P 1'
#
loop_
_entity.id
_entity.type
_entity.pdbx_description
1 polymer ?
#
loop_
_entity_poly.entity_id
_entity_poly.type
_entity_poly.pdbx_seq_one_letter_code
_entity_poly.pdbx_strand_id
1 'polypeptide(L)'
;MSDQLSGIEASAVAAARDKLLPAPAQKSADKVLDSLCDPSRLRIVQALRASPLTVSELSKVIAKTRAATSQHLRVLRGVEAVTAERHGQFDVYALSEHVNADVLEGVANAFDQLRPTG
;
A
#
# COMPACT_ATOMS: atom_id res chain seq x y z
N MET A 1 14.15 -8.54 -43.59
CA MET A 1 13.35 -7.60 -42.84
C MET A 1 13.04 -8.07 -41.41
N SER A 2 12.52 -9.28 -41.27
CA SER A 2 12.17 -9.82 -39.94
C SER A 2 13.39 -9.99 -39.02
N ASP A 3 14.57 -10.35 -39.57
CA ASP A 3 15.74 -10.60 -38.75
C ASP A 3 16.24 -9.34 -38.04
N GLN A 4 16.23 -8.20 -38.72
CA GLN A 4 16.65 -6.94 -38.12
C GLN A 4 15.65 -6.47 -37.07
N LEU A 5 14.34 -6.63 -37.36
CA LEU A 5 13.30 -6.30 -36.37
C LEU A 5 13.38 -7.21 -35.17
N SER A 6 13.64 -8.49 -35.38
CA SER A 6 13.78 -9.46 -34.28
C SER A 6 14.95 -9.11 -33.37
N GLY A 7 16.09 -8.68 -33.94
CA GLY A 7 17.26 -8.26 -33.17
C GLY A 7 17.01 -7.00 -32.37
N ILE A 8 16.37 -6.00 -32.97
CA ILE A 8 15.99 -4.75 -32.30
C ILE A 8 14.95 -5.05 -31.23
N GLU A 9 13.97 -5.85 -31.55
CA GLU A 9 12.92 -6.23 -30.61
C GLU A 9 13.50 -6.97 -29.40
N ALA A 10 14.40 -7.94 -29.64
CA ALA A 10 15.04 -8.68 -28.56
C ALA A 10 15.85 -7.77 -27.64
N SER A 11 16.57 -6.79 -28.21
CA SER A 11 17.34 -5.83 -27.46
C SER A 11 16.45 -4.91 -26.62
N ALA A 12 15.35 -4.45 -27.20
CA ALA A 12 14.38 -3.62 -26.50
C ALA A 12 13.70 -4.38 -25.35
N VAL A 13 13.36 -5.64 -25.60
CA VAL A 13 12.75 -6.51 -24.59
C VAL A 13 13.71 -6.73 -23.42
N ALA A 14 14.98 -7.04 -23.72
CA ALA A 14 15.98 -7.24 -22.67
C ALA A 14 16.17 -5.98 -21.84
N ALA A 15 16.29 -4.81 -22.50
CA ALA A 15 16.44 -3.54 -21.79
C ALA A 15 15.21 -3.24 -20.89
N ALA A 16 14.02 -3.53 -21.40
CA ALA A 16 12.79 -3.33 -20.63
C ALA A 16 12.71 -4.27 -19.43
N ARG A 17 13.10 -5.54 -19.61
CA ARG A 17 13.11 -6.51 -18.51
C ARG A 17 14.04 -6.10 -17.38
N ASP A 18 15.15 -5.45 -17.71
CA ASP A 18 16.11 -4.98 -16.71
C ASP A 18 15.52 -3.92 -15.78
N LYS A 19 14.43 -3.28 -16.20
CA LYS A 19 13.72 -2.28 -15.38
C LYS A 19 12.70 -2.91 -14.42
N LEU A 20 12.39 -4.18 -14.61
CA LEU A 20 11.45 -4.87 -13.73
C LEU A 20 12.16 -5.27 -12.43
N LEU A 21 11.36 -5.42 -11.39
CA LEU A 21 11.89 -5.92 -10.13
C LEU A 21 12.26 -7.41 -10.26
N PRO A 22 13.26 -7.88 -9.51
CA PRO A 22 13.52 -9.31 -9.40
C PRO A 22 12.27 -10.05 -8.90
N ALA A 23 12.12 -11.32 -9.27
CA ALA A 23 10.92 -12.10 -8.99
C ALA A 23 10.44 -12.03 -7.53
N PRO A 24 11.31 -12.20 -6.50
CA PRO A 24 10.84 -12.10 -5.12
C PRO A 24 10.31 -10.72 -4.76
N ALA A 25 10.98 -9.66 -5.23
CA ALA A 25 10.54 -8.29 -4.98
C ALA A 25 9.25 -7.98 -5.75
N GLN A 26 9.10 -8.52 -6.96
CA GLN A 26 7.88 -8.35 -7.75
C GLN A 26 6.68 -8.98 -7.03
N LYS A 27 6.85 -10.16 -6.45
CA LYS A 27 5.79 -10.83 -5.72
C LYS A 27 5.34 -10.02 -4.51
N SER A 28 6.28 -9.43 -3.79
CA SER A 28 5.98 -8.55 -2.66
C SER A 28 5.25 -7.28 -3.13
N ALA A 29 5.73 -6.68 -4.21
CA ALA A 29 5.10 -5.49 -4.78
C ALA A 29 3.67 -5.76 -5.23
N ASP A 30 3.42 -6.94 -5.81
CA ASP A 30 2.07 -7.32 -6.23
C ASP A 30 1.09 -7.35 -5.06
N LYS A 31 1.52 -7.86 -3.92
CA LYS A 31 0.68 -7.88 -2.71
C LYS A 31 0.35 -6.47 -2.23
N VAL A 32 1.34 -5.58 -2.28
CA VAL A 32 1.15 -4.18 -1.91
C VAL A 32 0.15 -3.51 -2.85
N LEU A 33 0.30 -3.73 -4.15
CA LEU A 33 -0.62 -3.17 -5.14
C LEU A 33 -2.04 -3.69 -4.96
N ASP A 34 -2.20 -5.00 -4.69
CA ASP A 34 -3.51 -5.58 -4.40
C ASP A 34 -4.17 -4.89 -3.21
N SER A 35 -3.39 -4.57 -2.18
CA SER A 35 -3.93 -3.88 -1.00
C SER A 35 -4.40 -2.46 -1.32
N LEU A 36 -3.88 -1.83 -2.37
CA LEU A 36 -4.25 -0.48 -2.77
C LEU A 36 -5.44 -0.43 -3.73
N CYS A 37 -5.99 -1.58 -4.12
CA CYS A 37 -7.17 -1.62 -4.99
C CYS A 37 -8.42 -1.04 -4.31
N ASP A 38 -8.40 -0.87 -3.00
CA ASP A 38 -9.51 -0.31 -2.24
C ASP A 38 -9.14 1.08 -1.72
N PRO A 39 -9.90 2.13 -2.10
CA PRO A 39 -9.59 3.49 -1.64
C PRO A 39 -9.63 3.65 -0.12
N SER A 40 -10.45 2.88 0.58
CA SER A 40 -10.53 2.96 2.04
C SER A 40 -9.24 2.57 2.71
N ARG A 41 -8.52 1.59 2.15
CA ARG A 41 -7.22 1.18 2.70
C ARG A 41 -6.17 2.28 2.58
N LEU A 42 -6.18 3.00 1.45
CA LEU A 42 -5.28 4.15 1.30
C LEU A 42 -5.60 5.22 2.34
N ARG A 43 -6.89 5.47 2.58
CA ARG A 43 -7.32 6.44 3.59
C ARG A 43 -6.88 6.05 4.99
N ILE A 44 -6.91 4.76 5.31
CA ILE A 44 -6.40 4.25 6.59
C ILE A 44 -4.91 4.58 6.72
N VAL A 45 -4.12 4.28 5.70
CA VAL A 45 -2.68 4.58 5.72
C VAL A 45 -2.45 6.09 5.89
N GLN A 46 -3.19 6.91 5.16
CA GLN A 46 -3.11 8.37 5.29
C GLN A 46 -3.40 8.81 6.73
N ALA A 47 -4.44 8.27 7.34
CA ALA A 47 -4.82 8.60 8.71
C ALA A 47 -3.74 8.19 9.71
N LEU A 48 -3.18 7.01 9.55
CA LEU A 48 -2.17 6.48 10.47
C LEU A 48 -0.84 7.21 10.39
N ARG A 49 -0.61 8.01 9.35
CA ARG A 49 0.58 8.88 9.30
C ARG A 49 0.54 9.95 10.40
N ALA A 50 -0.66 10.32 10.84
CA ALA A 50 -0.81 11.32 11.90
C ALA A 50 -0.54 10.74 13.28
N SER A 51 -1.06 9.55 13.57
CA SER A 51 -0.91 8.90 14.88
C SER A 51 -1.48 7.48 14.82
N PRO A 52 -1.12 6.62 15.78
CA PRO A 52 -1.84 5.36 15.96
C PRO A 52 -3.30 5.61 16.32
N LEU A 53 -4.19 4.73 15.84
CA LEU A 53 -5.64 4.89 16.02
C LEU A 53 -6.29 3.53 16.29
N THR A 54 -7.42 3.54 17.00
CA THR A 54 -8.25 2.37 17.21
C THR A 54 -9.14 2.11 15.99
N VAL A 55 -9.75 0.93 15.92
CA VAL A 55 -10.73 0.62 14.86
C VAL A 55 -11.88 1.62 14.88
N SER A 56 -12.37 1.96 16.08
CA SER A 56 -13.47 2.92 16.22
C SER A 56 -13.11 4.27 15.63
N GLU A 57 -11.91 4.77 15.95
CA GLU A 57 -11.42 6.04 15.43
C GLU A 57 -11.26 5.99 13.90
N LEU A 58 -10.64 4.92 13.40
CA LEU A 58 -10.44 4.75 11.97
C LEU A 58 -11.78 4.66 11.22
N SER A 59 -12.76 3.95 11.78
CA SER A 59 -14.08 3.83 11.15
C SER A 59 -14.74 5.20 10.97
N LYS A 60 -14.55 6.09 11.93
CA LYS A 60 -15.06 7.46 11.82
C LYS A 60 -14.31 8.25 10.75
N VAL A 61 -12.98 8.11 10.71
CA VAL A 61 -12.16 8.85 9.73
C VAL A 61 -12.52 8.44 8.31
N ILE A 62 -12.66 7.16 8.04
CA ILE A 62 -12.94 6.69 6.68
C ILE A 62 -14.43 6.59 6.37
N ALA A 63 -15.30 6.90 7.34
CA ALA A 63 -16.76 6.88 7.20
C ALA A 63 -17.29 5.51 6.77
N LYS A 64 -16.81 4.46 7.42
CA LYS A 64 -17.23 3.07 7.17
C LYS A 64 -17.60 2.41 8.48
N THR A 65 -18.26 1.27 8.40
CA THR A 65 -18.59 0.50 9.59
C THR A 65 -17.33 -0.05 10.25
N ARG A 66 -17.41 -0.38 11.55
CA ARG A 66 -16.29 -1.03 12.24
C ARG A 66 -15.95 -2.38 11.60
N ALA A 67 -16.97 -3.13 11.16
CA ALA A 67 -16.76 -4.42 10.52
C ALA A 67 -15.97 -4.25 9.21
N ALA A 68 -16.35 -3.30 8.36
CA ALA A 68 -15.65 -3.03 7.13
C ALA A 68 -14.22 -2.55 7.41
N THR A 69 -14.05 -1.65 8.38
CA THR A 69 -12.74 -1.13 8.78
C THR A 69 -11.83 -2.26 9.27
N SER A 70 -12.36 -3.17 10.09
CA SER A 70 -11.61 -4.33 10.56
C SER A 70 -11.14 -5.23 9.42
N GLN A 71 -11.97 -5.40 8.38
CA GLN A 71 -11.59 -6.18 7.21
C GLN A 71 -10.43 -5.52 6.44
N HIS A 72 -10.49 -4.22 6.27
CA HIS A 72 -9.39 -3.48 5.63
C HIS A 72 -8.11 -3.57 6.44
N LEU A 73 -8.21 -3.46 7.75
CA LEU A 73 -7.04 -3.58 8.64
C LEU A 73 -6.44 -4.99 8.60
N ARG A 74 -7.28 -6.01 8.47
CA ARG A 74 -6.80 -7.39 8.33
C ARG A 74 -5.95 -7.54 7.05
N VAL A 75 -6.41 -6.99 5.94
CA VAL A 75 -5.64 -7.01 4.68
C VAL A 75 -4.31 -6.28 4.85
N LEU A 76 -4.34 -5.08 5.46
CA LEU A 76 -3.13 -4.28 5.68
C LEU A 76 -2.14 -4.97 6.62
N ARG A 77 -2.63 -5.69 7.64
CA ARG A 77 -1.75 -6.52 8.49
C ARG A 77 -1.16 -7.68 7.72
N GLY A 78 -1.94 -8.30 6.84
CA GLY A 78 -1.48 -9.42 6.01
C GLY A 78 -0.33 -9.05 5.08
N VAL A 79 -0.29 -7.80 4.62
CA VAL A 79 0.83 -7.29 3.80
C VAL A 79 1.86 -6.55 4.64
N GLU A 80 1.78 -6.66 5.96
CA GLU A 80 2.74 -6.06 6.91
C GLU A 80 2.83 -4.54 6.82
N ALA A 81 1.75 -3.89 6.40
CA ALA A 81 1.68 -2.43 6.32
C ALA A 81 1.35 -1.80 7.67
N VAL A 82 0.58 -2.49 8.49
CA VAL A 82 0.18 -2.00 9.82
C VAL A 82 0.45 -3.06 10.88
N THR A 83 0.61 -2.59 12.11
CA THR A 83 0.69 -3.43 13.30
C THR A 83 -0.49 -3.12 14.20
N ALA A 84 -0.81 -4.05 15.09
CA ALA A 84 -1.83 -3.85 16.11
C ALA A 84 -1.22 -4.16 17.48
N GLU A 85 -1.47 -3.29 18.42
CA GLU A 85 -0.99 -3.45 19.80
C GLU A 85 -2.17 -3.33 20.74
N ARG A 86 -2.27 -4.24 21.70
CA ARG A 86 -3.37 -4.25 22.66
C ARG A 86 -3.11 -3.23 23.78
N HIS A 87 -4.05 -2.31 23.95
CA HIS A 87 -4.04 -1.32 25.00
C HIS A 87 -5.34 -1.44 25.79
N GLY A 88 -5.31 -2.14 26.91
CA GLY A 88 -6.52 -2.44 27.70
C GLY A 88 -7.49 -3.29 26.88
N GLN A 89 -8.66 -2.74 26.57
CA GLN A 89 -9.70 -3.42 25.83
C GLN A 89 -9.64 -3.13 24.32
N PHE A 90 -8.72 -2.27 23.89
CA PHE A 90 -8.68 -1.80 22.52
C PHE A 90 -7.41 -2.24 21.82
N ASP A 91 -7.54 -2.54 20.54
CA ASP A 91 -6.41 -2.69 19.64
C ASP A 91 -6.10 -1.33 19.02
N VAL A 92 -4.85 -0.92 19.10
CA VAL A 92 -4.37 0.33 18.51
C VAL A 92 -3.51 -0.03 17.31
N TYR A 93 -3.85 0.54 16.17
CA TYR A 93 -3.17 0.27 14.91
C TYR A 93 -2.20 1.38 14.58
N ALA A 94 -1.06 1.00 14.04
CA ALA A 94 -0.02 1.94 13.63
C ALA A 94 0.63 1.45 12.34
N LEU A 95 1.27 2.36 11.60
CA LEU A 95 2.09 1.96 10.47
C LEU A 95 3.25 1.11 10.98
N SER A 96 3.54 0.00 10.29
CA SER A 96 4.65 -0.86 10.68
C SER A 96 5.97 -0.25 10.21
N GLU A 97 7.08 -0.82 10.66
CA GLU A 97 8.41 -0.44 10.19
C GLU A 97 8.84 -1.26 8.98
N HIS A 98 7.93 -2.09 8.45
CA HIS A 98 8.20 -2.92 7.30
C HIS A 98 8.26 -2.09 6.00
N VAL A 99 9.05 -2.54 5.04
CA VAL A 99 9.19 -1.85 3.75
C VAL A 99 7.85 -1.67 3.04
N ASN A 100 6.89 -2.59 3.25
CA ASN A 100 5.57 -2.46 2.64
C ASN A 100 4.81 -1.24 3.19
N ALA A 101 4.98 -0.94 4.48
CA ALA A 101 4.40 0.28 5.06
C ALA A 101 5.05 1.52 4.44
N ASP A 102 6.37 1.50 4.24
CA ASP A 102 7.07 2.63 3.62
C ASP A 102 6.58 2.89 2.20
N VAL A 103 6.34 1.83 1.44
CA VAL A 103 5.81 1.95 0.07
C VAL A 103 4.41 2.56 0.08
N LEU A 104 3.53 2.06 0.96
CA LEU A 104 2.17 2.59 1.07
C LEU A 104 2.18 4.03 1.53
N GLU A 105 3.03 4.37 2.48
CA GLU A 105 3.17 5.74 2.96
C GLU A 105 3.66 6.67 1.86
N GLY A 106 4.59 6.20 1.02
CA GLY A 106 5.05 6.93 -0.15
C GLY A 106 3.93 7.21 -1.14
N VAL A 107 3.07 6.23 -1.39
CA VAL A 107 1.89 6.42 -2.25
C VAL A 107 0.94 7.44 -1.61
N ALA A 108 0.68 7.33 -0.32
CA ALA A 108 -0.18 8.29 0.40
C ALA A 108 0.37 9.71 0.30
N ASN A 109 1.69 9.87 0.44
CA ASN A 109 2.35 11.17 0.29
C ASN A 109 2.19 11.74 -1.13
N ALA A 110 2.28 10.88 -2.14
CA ALA A 110 2.07 11.32 -3.52
C ALA A 110 0.65 11.82 -3.74
N PHE A 111 -0.35 11.17 -3.12
CA PHE A 111 -1.74 11.61 -3.21
C PHE A 111 -1.99 12.92 -2.47
N ASP A 112 -1.15 13.28 -1.51
CA ASP A 112 -1.28 14.58 -0.83
C ASP A 112 -1.12 15.75 -1.79
N GLN A 113 -0.42 15.55 -2.90
CA GLN A 113 -0.26 16.60 -3.92
C GLN A 113 -1.57 16.93 -4.64
N LEU A 114 -2.58 16.07 -4.51
CA LEU A 114 -3.90 16.31 -5.09
C LEU A 114 -4.76 17.24 -4.23
N ARG A 115 -4.31 17.59 -3.04
CA ARG A 115 -5.05 18.49 -2.18
C ARG A 115 -5.08 19.89 -2.78
N PRO A 116 -6.23 20.57 -2.74
CA PRO A 116 -6.28 21.96 -3.19
C PRO A 116 -5.35 22.82 -2.36
N THR A 117 -4.68 23.78 -3.01
CA THR A 117 -3.87 24.78 -2.32
C THR A 117 -4.78 25.93 -1.89
N GLY A 118 -4.65 26.35 -0.67
CA GLY A 118 -5.40 27.50 -0.17
C GLY A 118 -6.47 27.21 0.84
#